data_4da6746f4522efc7fc9a268271ab0341
#
_entry.id   4da6746f4522efc7fc9a268271ab0341
#
_cell.length_a   1.000
_cell.length_b   1.000
_cell.length_c   1.000
_cell.angle_alpha   90.00
_cell.angle_beta   90.00
_cell.angle_gamma   90.00
#
_symmetry.space_group_name_H-M   'P 1'
#
loop_
_entity.id
_entity.type
_entity.pdbx_description
1 polymer ?
#
loop_
_entity_poly.entity_id
_entity_poly.type
_entity_poly.pdbx_seq_one_letter_code
_entity_poly.pdbx_strand_id
1 'polypeptide(L)'
;MRWMPTHVMNCASNSMNSVPLTQRTAHTPFAGGLPDTLPDDAPQFLKDYYAYYKTKRGYHKRSLNSNGGWNKTSALSFINMPILSYSDEIRSAVLIIHGEKAHSRYFSEDAFKKLKGDNKELLIIPGANHVDLYDQMSVIPFDKIERFFVENFK
;
A
#
# COMPACT_ATOMS: atom_id res chain seq x y z
N MET A 1 16.80 -4.63 -16.91
CA MET A 1 16.17 -5.34 -15.77
C MET A 1 16.25 -4.45 -14.56
N ARG A 2 15.12 -3.93 -14.09
CA ARG A 2 15.05 -3.07 -12.89
C ARG A 2 15.13 -3.97 -11.67
N TRP A 3 16.06 -3.74 -10.78
CA TRP A 3 16.24 -4.50 -9.55
C TRP A 3 14.97 -4.46 -8.70
N MET A 4 14.40 -5.62 -8.42
CA MET A 4 13.37 -5.74 -7.38
C MET A 4 14.01 -5.59 -6.00
N PRO A 5 13.38 -4.86 -5.07
CA PRO A 5 13.86 -4.77 -3.69
C PRO A 5 13.98 -6.17 -3.06
N THR A 6 14.99 -6.38 -2.24
CA THR A 6 15.30 -7.68 -1.63
C THR A 6 14.12 -8.29 -0.86
N HIS A 7 13.29 -7.45 -0.23
CA HIS A 7 12.09 -7.91 0.48
C HIS A 7 11.03 -8.50 -0.46
N VAL A 8 10.88 -7.98 -1.68
CA VAL A 8 9.94 -8.51 -2.68
C VAL A 8 10.43 -9.86 -3.19
N MET A 9 11.74 -10.01 -3.41
CA MET A 9 12.33 -11.30 -3.79
C MET A 9 12.18 -12.34 -2.69
N ASN A 10 12.36 -11.96 -1.43
CA ASN A 10 12.16 -12.86 -0.29
C ASN A 10 10.70 -13.29 -0.16
N CYS A 11 9.73 -12.39 -0.38
CA CYS A 11 8.31 -12.73 -0.42
C CYS A 11 8.00 -13.73 -1.54
N ALA A 12 8.53 -13.50 -2.74
CA ALA A 12 8.34 -14.40 -3.88
C ALA A 12 8.94 -15.79 -3.63
N SER A 13 10.18 -15.86 -3.13
CA SER A 13 10.86 -17.11 -2.78
C SER A 13 10.08 -17.89 -1.72
N ASN A 14 9.63 -17.22 -0.67
CA ASN A 14 8.82 -17.83 0.38
C ASN A 14 7.48 -18.33 -0.15
N SER A 15 6.84 -17.59 -1.08
CA SER A 15 5.58 -18.01 -1.70
C SER A 15 5.77 -19.25 -2.58
N MET A 16 6.82 -19.31 -3.38
CA MET A 16 7.11 -20.47 -4.24
C MET A 16 7.44 -21.72 -3.45
N ASN A 17 8.19 -21.60 -2.35
CA ASN A 17 8.56 -22.74 -1.52
C ASN A 17 7.40 -23.28 -0.64
N SER A 18 6.29 -22.57 -0.53
CA SER A 18 5.18 -22.94 0.35
C SER A 18 4.08 -23.79 -0.30
N VAL A 19 4.12 -24.00 -1.62
CA VAL A 19 3.11 -24.79 -2.34
C VAL A 19 3.78 -25.88 -3.16
N PRO A 20 3.82 -27.13 -2.69
CA PRO A 20 4.02 -28.27 -3.58
C PRO A 20 2.85 -28.33 -4.56
N LEU A 21 3.14 -28.47 -5.85
CA LEU A 21 2.17 -28.50 -6.95
C LEU A 21 1.03 -29.54 -6.80
N THR A 22 1.10 -30.40 -5.80
CA THR A 22 0.17 -31.53 -5.61
C THR A 22 -0.61 -31.51 -4.30
N GLN A 23 -0.40 -30.56 -3.39
CA GLN A 23 -1.15 -30.51 -2.12
C GLN A 23 -2.10 -29.32 -2.08
N ARG A 24 -3.39 -29.56 -2.34
CA ARG A 24 -4.49 -28.73 -1.82
C ARG A 24 -4.56 -28.95 -0.29
N THR A 25 -3.77 -28.23 0.46
CA THR A 25 -3.91 -28.24 1.92
C THR A 25 -5.15 -27.46 2.31
N ALA A 26 -5.94 -28.00 3.24
CA ALA A 26 -7.13 -27.35 3.80
C ALA A 26 -6.80 -26.03 4.54
N HIS A 27 -5.53 -25.73 4.78
CA HIS A 27 -5.02 -24.52 5.38
C HIS A 27 -4.03 -23.83 4.45
N THR A 28 -4.44 -22.68 3.93
CA THR A 28 -3.54 -21.78 3.21
C THR A 28 -2.75 -20.96 4.23
N PRO A 29 -1.41 -21.04 4.24
CA PRO A 29 -0.60 -20.27 5.17
C PRO A 29 -0.70 -18.77 4.87
N PHE A 30 -0.82 -17.96 5.93
CA PHE A 30 -0.81 -16.50 5.84
C PHE A 30 0.62 -15.95 5.99
N ALA A 31 0.84 -14.78 5.40
CA ALA A 31 2.08 -14.01 5.52
C ALA A 31 1.81 -12.51 5.37
N GLY A 32 2.77 -11.69 5.79
CA GLY A 32 2.71 -10.23 5.60
C GLY A 32 1.77 -9.51 6.56
N GLY A 33 1.16 -10.21 7.52
CA GLY A 33 0.37 -9.58 8.58
C GLY A 33 1.25 -8.95 9.66
N LEU A 34 0.64 -8.09 10.46
CA LEU A 34 1.30 -7.52 11.63
C LEU A 34 1.42 -8.56 12.75
N PRO A 35 2.53 -8.57 13.51
CA PRO A 35 2.69 -9.46 14.66
C PRO A 35 1.67 -9.12 15.76
N ASP A 36 1.36 -10.08 16.62
CA ASP A 36 0.47 -9.82 17.77
C ASP A 36 1.16 -9.00 18.86
N THR A 37 2.48 -9.10 18.95
CA THR A 37 3.32 -8.26 19.82
C THR A 37 4.36 -7.56 18.96
N LEU A 38 4.43 -6.24 19.10
CA LEU A 38 5.39 -5.45 18.34
C LEU A 38 6.80 -5.57 18.98
N PRO A 39 7.85 -5.94 18.22
CA PRO A 39 9.23 -5.90 18.71
C PRO A 39 9.67 -4.47 19.08
N ASP A 40 10.51 -4.33 20.10
CA ASP A 40 11.00 -3.01 20.57
C ASP A 40 11.80 -2.27 19.49
N ASP A 41 12.56 -3.00 18.71
CA ASP A 41 13.38 -2.52 17.59
C ASP A 41 12.63 -2.42 16.27
N ALA A 42 11.29 -2.57 16.27
CA ALA A 42 10.49 -2.52 15.06
C ALA A 42 10.70 -1.21 14.29
N PRO A 43 10.83 -1.25 12.97
CA PRO A 43 10.93 -0.05 12.14
C PRO A 43 9.68 0.82 12.25
N GLN A 44 9.84 2.13 12.06
CA GLN A 44 8.77 3.11 12.29
C GLN A 44 7.48 2.78 11.52
N PHE A 45 7.57 2.39 10.25
CA PHE A 45 6.38 2.06 9.47
C PHE A 45 5.57 0.89 10.08
N LEU A 46 6.26 -0.08 10.69
CA LEU A 46 5.59 -1.20 11.35
C LEU A 46 4.88 -0.73 12.64
N LYS A 47 5.49 0.22 13.37
CA LYS A 47 4.88 0.87 14.55
C LYS A 47 3.62 1.64 14.14
N ASP A 48 3.68 2.40 13.05
CA ASP A 48 2.54 3.16 12.51
C ASP A 48 1.37 2.23 12.12
N TYR A 49 1.66 1.15 11.39
CA TYR A 49 0.64 0.17 11.01
C TYR A 49 0.05 -0.58 12.21
N TYR A 50 0.91 -0.94 13.17
CA TYR A 50 0.45 -1.60 14.39
C TYR A 50 -0.49 -0.70 15.19
N ALA A 51 -0.13 0.57 15.36
CA ALA A 51 -0.94 1.57 16.05
C ALA A 51 -2.32 1.78 15.41
N TYR A 52 -2.45 1.52 14.11
CA TYR A 52 -3.73 1.54 13.43
C TYR A 52 -4.43 0.18 13.49
N TYR A 53 -3.87 -0.86 12.90
CA TYR A 53 -4.56 -2.12 12.64
C TYR A 53 -4.72 -3.04 13.86
N LYS A 54 -3.87 -2.90 14.88
CA LYS A 54 -3.89 -3.75 16.09
C LYS A 54 -4.49 -3.06 17.32
N THR A 55 -5.01 -1.85 17.17
CA THR A 55 -5.65 -1.08 18.24
C THR A 55 -7.08 -0.71 17.89
N LYS A 56 -7.80 -0.09 18.85
CA LYS A 56 -9.16 0.41 18.63
C LYS A 56 -9.27 1.44 17.51
N ARG A 57 -8.15 2.02 17.06
CA ARG A 57 -8.11 3.03 16.00
C ARG A 57 -8.64 2.47 14.68
N GLY A 58 -8.18 1.31 14.25
CA GLY A 58 -8.58 0.74 12.94
C GLY A 58 -8.67 -0.80 12.94
N TYR A 59 -8.66 -1.45 14.12
CA TYR A 59 -8.85 -2.89 14.19
C TYR A 59 -10.21 -3.29 13.65
N HIS A 60 -10.22 -4.28 12.76
CA HIS A 60 -11.45 -4.90 12.31
C HIS A 60 -11.25 -6.41 12.15
N LYS A 61 -12.24 -7.19 12.63
CA LYS A 61 -12.18 -8.67 12.63
C LYS A 61 -12.03 -9.30 11.23
N ARG A 62 -12.38 -8.59 10.15
CA ARG A 62 -12.22 -9.05 8.77
C ARG A 62 -10.97 -8.45 8.08
N SER A 63 -10.25 -7.55 8.74
CA SER A 63 -9.05 -6.95 8.16
C SER A 63 -7.92 -7.97 8.14
N LEU A 64 -7.31 -8.16 6.98
CA LEU A 64 -6.13 -9.02 6.82
C LEU A 64 -4.94 -8.49 7.64
N ASN A 65 -4.74 -7.18 7.65
CA ASN A 65 -3.67 -6.55 8.44
C ASN A 65 -3.87 -6.71 9.96
N SER A 66 -5.14 -6.77 10.42
CA SER A 66 -5.46 -7.00 11.84
C SER A 66 -5.32 -8.48 12.25
N ASN A 67 -5.43 -9.44 11.31
CA ASN A 67 -5.66 -10.86 11.59
C ASN A 67 -4.74 -11.82 10.81
N GLY A 68 -3.45 -11.55 10.76
CA GLY A 68 -2.46 -12.52 10.29
C GLY A 68 -2.00 -12.34 8.84
N GLY A 69 -2.57 -11.41 8.07
CA GLY A 69 -2.08 -11.06 6.74
C GLY A 69 -2.76 -11.77 5.57
N TRP A 70 -2.03 -11.87 4.47
CA TRP A 70 -2.50 -12.43 3.21
C TRP A 70 -2.18 -13.90 3.05
N ASN A 71 -2.88 -14.55 2.13
CA ASN A 71 -2.43 -15.83 1.61
C ASN A 71 -0.99 -15.71 1.11
N LYS A 72 -0.14 -16.62 1.55
CA LYS A 72 1.30 -16.59 1.24
C LYS A 72 1.61 -16.62 -0.27
N THR A 73 0.74 -17.22 -1.07
CA THR A 73 0.88 -17.27 -2.53
C THR A 73 0.43 -15.98 -3.25
N SER A 74 -0.24 -15.05 -2.57
CA SER A 74 -0.73 -13.81 -3.19
C SER A 74 0.40 -12.96 -3.78
N ALA A 75 1.62 -13.04 -3.21
CA ALA A 75 2.78 -12.31 -3.71
C ALA A 75 3.10 -12.64 -5.18
N LEU A 76 2.84 -13.87 -5.64
CA LEU A 76 3.08 -14.27 -7.03
C LEU A 76 2.20 -13.49 -8.01
N SER A 77 0.93 -13.28 -7.68
CA SER A 77 0.01 -12.50 -8.49
C SER A 77 0.41 -11.03 -8.55
N PHE A 78 0.76 -10.44 -7.40
CA PHE A 78 1.18 -9.03 -7.34
C PHE A 78 2.47 -8.76 -8.11
N ILE A 79 3.46 -9.66 -8.05
CA ILE A 79 4.71 -9.52 -8.79
C ILE A 79 4.48 -9.54 -10.30
N ASN A 80 3.52 -10.35 -10.75
CA ASN A 80 3.19 -10.51 -12.16
C ASN A 80 2.12 -9.53 -12.67
N MET A 81 1.69 -8.56 -11.85
CA MET A 81 0.67 -7.57 -12.20
C MET A 81 1.29 -6.17 -12.39
N PRO A 82 1.68 -5.81 -13.62
CA PRO A 82 2.32 -4.53 -13.91
C PRO A 82 1.29 -3.39 -14.00
N ILE A 83 0.65 -3.02 -12.88
CA ILE A 83 -0.48 -2.09 -12.80
C ILE A 83 -0.21 -0.69 -13.38
N LEU A 84 1.05 -0.30 -13.52
CA LEU A 84 1.44 0.99 -14.10
C LEU A 84 1.85 0.91 -15.58
N SER A 85 1.64 -0.23 -16.26
CA SER A 85 2.09 -0.41 -17.65
C SER A 85 1.41 0.53 -18.64
N TYR A 86 0.16 0.89 -18.39
CA TYR A 86 -0.65 1.76 -19.25
C TYR A 86 -0.98 3.10 -18.59
N SER A 87 -0.24 3.49 -17.56
CA SER A 87 -0.51 4.73 -16.82
C SER A 87 -0.30 5.99 -17.66
N ASP A 88 0.52 5.93 -18.70
CA ASP A 88 0.75 7.01 -19.65
C ASP A 88 -0.40 7.19 -20.67
N GLU A 89 -1.33 6.24 -20.75
CA GLU A 89 -2.54 6.33 -21.56
C GLU A 89 -3.71 7.02 -20.83
N ILE A 90 -3.59 7.25 -19.51
CA ILE A 90 -4.66 7.86 -18.71
C ILE A 90 -4.87 9.32 -19.12
N ARG A 91 -6.06 9.63 -19.61
CA ARG A 91 -6.46 11.00 -20.05
C ARG A 91 -7.24 11.76 -18.98
N SER A 92 -7.92 11.06 -18.08
CA SER A 92 -8.65 11.67 -16.96
C SER A 92 -7.71 12.45 -16.06
N ALA A 93 -8.24 13.45 -15.36
CA ALA A 93 -7.51 14.13 -14.30
C ALA A 93 -7.17 13.15 -13.18
N VAL A 94 -5.98 13.27 -12.61
CA VAL A 94 -5.50 12.40 -11.51
C VAL A 94 -4.91 13.25 -10.40
N LEU A 95 -5.41 13.07 -9.18
CA LEU A 95 -4.81 13.60 -7.97
C LEU A 95 -4.26 12.44 -7.13
N ILE A 96 -2.95 12.41 -6.93
CA ILE A 96 -2.28 11.47 -6.04
C ILE A 96 -1.98 12.19 -4.72
N ILE A 97 -2.42 11.62 -3.60
CA ILE A 97 -2.17 12.16 -2.26
C ILE A 97 -1.37 11.14 -1.46
N HIS A 98 -0.29 11.57 -0.82
CA HIS A 98 0.55 10.70 -0.01
C HIS A 98 1.16 11.43 1.19
N GLY A 99 1.40 10.70 2.30
CA GLY A 99 2.07 11.25 3.46
C GLY A 99 3.58 11.38 3.25
N GLU A 100 4.16 12.49 3.67
CA GLU A 100 5.60 12.74 3.54
C GLU A 100 6.47 11.67 4.21
N LYS A 101 6.06 11.21 5.41
CA LYS A 101 6.78 10.20 6.22
C LYS A 101 6.37 8.77 5.92
N ALA A 102 5.45 8.56 4.99
CA ALA A 102 5.04 7.23 4.62
C ALA A 102 6.19 6.49 3.91
N HIS A 103 6.54 5.29 4.38
CA HIS A 103 7.59 4.45 3.78
C HIS A 103 7.30 4.08 2.31
N SER A 104 6.03 4.15 1.91
CA SER A 104 5.52 3.84 0.56
C SER A 104 5.45 5.06 -0.37
N ARG A 105 5.92 6.25 0.04
CA ARG A 105 5.85 7.49 -0.73
C ARG A 105 6.41 7.36 -2.15
N TYR A 106 7.49 6.63 -2.32
CA TYR A 106 8.13 6.41 -3.61
C TYR A 106 7.20 5.78 -4.67
N PHE A 107 6.21 4.97 -4.26
CA PHE A 107 5.23 4.42 -5.19
C PHE A 107 4.38 5.51 -5.85
N SER A 108 3.96 6.50 -5.07
CA SER A 108 3.19 7.64 -5.59
C SER A 108 4.04 8.54 -6.49
N GLU A 109 5.29 8.78 -6.13
CA GLU A 109 6.22 9.55 -6.95
C GLU A 109 6.53 8.84 -8.27
N ASP A 110 6.72 7.52 -8.25
CA ASP A 110 6.99 6.73 -9.45
C ASP A 110 5.73 6.59 -10.34
N ALA A 111 4.54 6.49 -9.75
CA ALA A 111 3.29 6.52 -10.49
C ALA A 111 3.11 7.87 -11.18
N PHE A 112 3.30 8.97 -10.44
CA PHE A 112 3.17 10.33 -10.97
C PHE A 112 4.12 10.59 -12.15
N LYS A 113 5.38 10.14 -12.08
CA LYS A 113 6.36 10.28 -13.18
C LYS A 113 5.92 9.58 -14.48
N LYS A 114 5.13 8.53 -14.38
CA LYS A 114 4.63 7.78 -15.55
C LYS A 114 3.38 8.40 -16.17
N LEU A 115 2.58 9.12 -15.41
CA LEU A 115 1.40 9.81 -15.90
C LEU A 115 1.80 10.89 -16.92
N LYS A 116 0.98 11.08 -17.95
CA LYS A 116 1.15 12.09 -18.99
C LYS A 116 0.01 13.09 -18.98
N GLY A 117 0.29 14.30 -19.50
CA GLY A 117 -0.65 15.40 -19.52
C GLY A 117 -0.45 16.34 -18.32
N ASP A 118 -1.10 17.49 -18.41
CA ASP A 118 -1.00 18.62 -17.47
C ASP A 118 -2.10 18.63 -16.39
N ASN A 119 -3.09 17.72 -16.51
CA ASN A 119 -4.18 17.54 -15.55
C ASN A 119 -3.86 16.49 -14.46
N LYS A 120 -2.60 16.39 -14.05
CA LYS A 120 -2.11 15.45 -13.06
C LYS A 120 -1.47 16.20 -11.89
N GLU A 121 -1.83 15.83 -10.66
CA GLU A 121 -1.27 16.43 -9.46
C GLU A 121 -0.72 15.37 -8.51
N LEU A 122 0.39 15.67 -7.85
CA LEU A 122 0.92 14.93 -6.70
C LEU A 122 0.97 15.85 -5.50
N LEU A 123 0.19 15.51 -4.47
CA LEU A 123 0.15 16.24 -3.20
C LEU A 123 0.80 15.41 -2.09
N ILE A 124 1.91 15.89 -1.58
CA ILE A 124 2.58 15.30 -0.41
C ILE A 124 2.17 16.07 0.83
N ILE A 125 1.58 15.36 1.80
CA ILE A 125 1.12 15.96 3.07
C ILE A 125 2.28 16.00 4.07
N PRO A 126 2.75 17.19 4.46
CA PRO A 126 3.87 17.32 5.38
C PRO A 126 3.62 16.61 6.72
N GLY A 127 4.62 15.89 7.20
CA GLY A 127 4.60 15.22 8.50
C GLY A 127 3.70 13.99 8.61
N ALA A 128 2.80 13.74 7.67
CA ALA A 128 1.87 12.61 7.70
C ALA A 128 2.57 11.29 7.37
N ASN A 129 2.19 10.22 8.08
CA ASN A 129 2.56 8.85 7.74
C ASN A 129 1.48 8.19 6.85
N HIS A 130 1.67 6.91 6.54
CA HIS A 130 0.75 6.19 5.65
C HIS A 130 -0.68 6.07 6.20
N VAL A 131 -0.83 5.78 7.49
CA VAL A 131 -2.12 5.50 8.12
C VAL A 131 -2.84 6.76 8.62
N ASP A 132 -2.17 7.91 8.65
CA ASP A 132 -2.81 9.18 9.04
C ASP A 132 -3.86 9.62 8.03
N LEU A 133 -3.69 9.25 6.76
CA LEU A 133 -4.66 9.53 5.70
C LEU A 133 -5.87 8.57 5.70
N TYR A 134 -5.98 7.65 6.67
CA TYR A 134 -7.11 6.74 6.79
C TYR A 134 -8.25 7.29 7.65
N ASP A 135 -7.90 8.02 8.71
CA ASP A 135 -8.85 8.40 9.77
C ASP A 135 -8.61 9.78 10.40
N GLN A 136 -7.46 10.41 10.16
CA GLN A 136 -7.17 11.72 10.75
C GLN A 136 -7.78 12.84 9.89
N MET A 137 -9.00 13.22 10.23
CA MET A 137 -9.78 14.22 9.49
C MET A 137 -9.08 15.57 9.33
N SER A 138 -8.23 15.95 10.29
CA SER A 138 -7.45 17.20 10.24
C SER A 138 -6.22 17.11 9.32
N VAL A 139 -5.81 15.89 8.92
CA VAL A 139 -4.65 15.63 8.06
C VAL A 139 -5.09 15.42 6.61
N ILE A 140 -6.26 14.82 6.42
CA ILE A 140 -6.81 14.54 5.10
C ILE A 140 -7.23 15.87 4.44
N PRO A 141 -6.70 16.20 3.23
CA PRO A 141 -6.93 17.51 2.60
C PRO A 141 -8.28 17.55 1.87
N PHE A 142 -9.41 17.47 2.58
CA PHE A 142 -10.75 17.39 2.00
C PHE A 142 -11.07 18.57 1.09
N ASP A 143 -10.69 19.80 1.45
CA ASP A 143 -10.93 20.99 0.63
C ASP A 143 -10.20 20.94 -0.72
N LYS A 144 -9.01 20.32 -0.75
CA LYS A 144 -8.26 20.10 -2.00
C LYS A 144 -8.92 19.02 -2.84
N ILE A 145 -9.37 17.95 -2.20
CA ILE A 145 -10.08 16.85 -2.87
C ILE A 145 -11.37 17.35 -3.50
N GLU A 146 -12.18 18.09 -2.75
CA GLU A 146 -13.42 18.70 -3.24
C GLU A 146 -13.17 19.62 -4.45
N ARG A 147 -12.24 20.55 -4.32
CA ARG A 147 -11.87 21.44 -5.44
C ARG A 147 -11.42 20.67 -6.68
N PHE A 148 -10.59 19.66 -6.50
CA PHE A 148 -10.14 18.85 -7.62
C PHE A 148 -11.30 18.20 -8.37
N PHE A 149 -12.29 17.67 -7.65
CA PHE A 149 -13.48 17.11 -8.29
C PHE A 149 -14.32 18.18 -8.97
N VAL A 150 -14.61 19.31 -8.33
CA VAL A 150 -15.40 20.41 -8.91
C VAL A 150 -14.75 20.95 -10.19
N GLU A 151 -13.44 21.08 -10.24
CA GLU A 151 -12.69 21.58 -11.38
C GLU A 151 -12.64 20.61 -12.57
N ASN A 152 -12.68 19.31 -12.31
CA ASN A 152 -12.45 18.26 -13.31
C ASN A 152 -13.70 17.46 -13.70
N PHE A 153 -14.81 17.57 -12.98
CA PHE A 153 -16.12 17.06 -13.37
C PHE A 153 -16.87 18.12 -14.18
N LYS A 154 -16.71 18.07 -15.49
CA LYS A 154 -17.45 18.91 -16.44
C LYS A 154 -18.28 18.06 -17.38
#